data_aa66b3e764bcb253fa322552bd7c3c04
#
_entry.id   aa66b3e764bcb253fa322552bd7c3c04
#
_cell.length_a   1.000
_cell.length_b   1.000
_cell.length_c   1.000
_cell.angle_alpha   90.00
_cell.angle_beta   90.00
_cell.angle_gamma   90.00
#
_symmetry.space_group_name_H-M   'P 1'
#
loop_
_entity.id
_entity.type
_entity.pdbx_description
1 polymer ?
#
loop_
_entity_poly.entity_id
_entity_poly.type
_entity_poly.pdbx_seq_one_letter_code
_entity_poly.pdbx_strand_id
1 'polypeptide(L)'
;EYIYEFFSEILKDQYGNEKEVCWLKKDSVSEVYECLDETVQAMIPVISKNNLLCYLIDTSKFEYMNEMKKILVRFAEKIDIINMNNIPMRHTIELMKNKDQLQQKVVDFIKNADLYMDNFEYVDIDKIQLKKGEGDEKPDEKVLDIPENIMDQIRLVSTYKGVHVPSMMFDSTGTKKIAAIASYVIEALEQGRILVVDELDSSIHFKLTRAIVAMFNNELNTGAQMIF
;
A
#
# COMPACT_ATOMS: atom_id res chain seq x y z
N GLU A 1 22.26 6.89 -11.84
CA GLU A 1 21.09 6.00 -11.60
C GLU A 1 20.88 5.12 -12.83
N TYR A 2 20.73 3.80 -12.62
CA TYR A 2 20.57 2.83 -13.69
C TYR A 2 19.09 2.62 -13.97
N ILE A 3 18.66 2.84 -15.22
CA ILE A 3 17.29 2.56 -15.67
C ILE A 3 17.32 1.55 -16.81
N TYR A 4 16.61 0.46 -16.60
CA TYR A 4 16.36 -0.56 -17.60
C TYR A 4 14.86 -0.73 -17.78
N GLU A 5 14.38 -0.49 -19.01
CA GLU A 5 12.99 -0.75 -19.40
C GLU A 5 12.98 -1.79 -20.50
N PHE A 6 12.20 -2.83 -20.32
CA PHE A 6 12.01 -3.86 -21.32
C PHE A 6 10.56 -4.32 -21.35
N PHE A 7 9.93 -4.19 -22.50
CA PHE A 7 8.58 -4.64 -22.75
C PHE A 7 8.56 -5.50 -24.00
N SER A 8 8.08 -6.72 -23.84
CA SER A 8 7.90 -7.65 -24.93
C SER A 8 6.55 -8.36 -24.84
N GLU A 9 6.09 -8.87 -25.96
CA GLU A 9 4.91 -9.70 -26.06
C GLU A 9 5.30 -11.07 -26.65
N ILE A 10 4.75 -12.13 -26.07
CA ILE A 10 4.91 -13.48 -26.59
C ILE A 10 3.72 -13.77 -27.50
N LEU A 11 3.94 -13.75 -28.80
CA LEU A 11 2.94 -14.09 -29.80
C LEU A 11 3.02 -15.58 -30.13
N LYS A 12 1.86 -16.24 -30.27
CA LYS A 12 1.76 -17.64 -30.72
C LYS A 12 1.29 -17.64 -32.17
N ASP A 13 2.05 -18.34 -33.02
CA ASP A 13 1.62 -18.57 -34.38
C ASP A 13 0.48 -19.62 -34.45
N GLN A 14 -0.05 -19.84 -35.65
CA GLN A 14 -1.12 -20.81 -35.90
C GLN A 14 -0.73 -22.27 -35.58
N TYR A 15 0.55 -22.54 -35.39
CA TYR A 15 1.11 -23.86 -35.05
C TYR A 15 1.47 -23.98 -33.58
N GLY A 16 1.27 -22.90 -32.80
CA GLY A 16 1.55 -22.86 -31.36
C GLY A 16 3.02 -22.52 -31.02
N ASN A 17 3.85 -22.15 -31.99
CA ASN A 17 5.22 -21.70 -31.73
C ASN A 17 5.16 -20.29 -31.10
N GLU A 18 5.99 -20.10 -30.11
CA GLU A 18 6.09 -18.80 -29.40
C GLU A 18 7.20 -17.95 -30.05
N LYS A 19 6.86 -16.67 -30.27
CA LYS A 19 7.80 -15.65 -30.73
C LYS A 19 7.72 -14.45 -29.83
N GLU A 20 8.84 -14.07 -29.25
CA GLU A 20 8.94 -12.83 -28.49
C GLU A 20 9.11 -11.64 -29.45
N VAL A 21 8.28 -10.62 -29.28
CA VAL A 21 8.34 -9.35 -30.00
C VAL A 21 8.68 -8.27 -28.99
N CYS A 22 9.84 -7.66 -29.11
CA CYS A 22 10.27 -6.54 -28.28
C CYS A 22 9.53 -5.27 -28.70
N TRP A 23 8.75 -4.69 -27.82
CA TRP A 23 8.05 -3.42 -28.06
C TRP A 23 8.91 -2.22 -27.71
N LEU A 24 9.61 -2.30 -26.57
CA LEU A 24 10.48 -1.26 -26.09
C LEU A 24 11.63 -1.87 -25.29
N LYS A 25 12.84 -1.42 -25.57
CA LYS A 25 14.01 -1.69 -24.74
C LYS A 25 14.80 -0.42 -24.56
N LYS A 26 15.07 -0.07 -23.32
CA LYS A 26 15.96 1.01 -22.93
C LYS A 26 16.93 0.51 -21.88
N ASP A 27 18.21 0.62 -22.17
CA ASP A 27 19.28 0.35 -21.24
C ASP A 27 20.16 1.61 -21.14
N SER A 28 20.10 2.28 -19.99
CA SER A 28 20.79 3.55 -19.79
C SER A 28 22.31 3.40 -19.61
N VAL A 29 22.81 2.18 -19.33
CA VAL A 29 24.26 1.90 -19.20
C VAL A 29 24.88 1.52 -20.52
N SER A 30 24.31 0.56 -21.22
CA SER A 30 24.81 0.13 -22.52
C SER A 30 24.41 1.06 -23.67
N GLU A 31 23.57 2.06 -23.39
CA GLU A 31 23.01 3.00 -24.38
C GLU A 31 22.28 2.27 -25.54
N VAL A 32 21.69 1.11 -25.23
CA VAL A 32 20.87 0.37 -26.20
C VAL A 32 19.43 0.84 -26.11
N TYR A 33 18.91 1.28 -27.25
CA TYR A 33 17.53 1.77 -27.38
C TYR A 33 16.87 1.09 -28.57
N GLU A 34 15.83 0.33 -28.34
CA GLU A 34 15.06 -0.37 -29.36
C GLU A 34 13.58 -0.08 -29.14
N CYS A 35 12.85 0.24 -30.20
CA CYS A 35 11.40 0.41 -30.17
C CYS A 35 10.83 -0.04 -31.51
N LEU A 36 9.63 -0.65 -31.49
CA LEU A 36 8.89 -1.02 -32.69
C LEU A 36 8.52 0.18 -33.57
N ASP A 37 8.34 1.34 -32.95
CA ASP A 37 7.99 2.56 -33.65
C ASP A 37 9.23 3.42 -33.87
N GLU A 38 9.58 3.66 -35.15
CA GLU A 38 10.76 4.45 -35.54
C GLU A 38 10.70 5.89 -35.04
N THR A 39 9.49 6.46 -34.90
CA THR A 39 9.32 7.83 -34.39
C THR A 39 9.64 7.91 -32.90
N VAL A 40 9.16 6.93 -32.14
CA VAL A 40 9.49 6.80 -30.72
C VAL A 40 10.97 6.52 -30.54
N GLN A 41 11.53 5.61 -31.33
CA GLN A 41 12.96 5.30 -31.28
C GLN A 41 13.84 6.53 -31.51
N ALA A 42 13.46 7.40 -32.43
CA ALA A 42 14.19 8.64 -32.71
C ALA A 42 14.10 9.64 -31.53
N MET A 43 13.08 9.57 -30.70
CA MET A 43 12.89 10.45 -29.53
C MET A 43 13.66 9.96 -28.28
N ILE A 44 13.97 8.69 -28.18
CA ILE A 44 14.62 8.09 -27.01
C ILE A 44 15.94 8.79 -26.61
N PRO A 45 16.85 9.11 -27.51
CA PRO A 45 18.11 9.77 -27.18
C PRO A 45 17.93 11.19 -26.60
N VAL A 46 16.81 11.85 -26.92
CA VAL A 46 16.49 13.22 -26.46
C VAL A 46 15.86 13.22 -25.07
N ILE A 47 15.27 12.09 -24.68
CA ILE A 47 14.62 11.94 -23.38
C ILE A 47 15.68 11.65 -22.31
N SER A 48 15.61 12.34 -21.19
CA SER A 48 16.53 12.16 -20.08
C SER A 48 16.77 10.68 -19.76
N LYS A 49 18.06 10.29 -19.62
CA LYS A 49 18.48 8.93 -19.28
C LYS A 49 17.80 8.39 -18.00
N ASN A 50 17.37 9.27 -17.11
CA ASN A 50 16.83 8.96 -15.79
C ASN A 50 15.31 8.87 -15.74
N ASN A 51 14.60 9.03 -16.85
CA ASN A 51 13.16 8.97 -16.88
C ASN A 51 12.64 7.73 -17.60
N LEU A 52 11.55 7.15 -17.09
CA LEU A 52 10.84 6.07 -17.75
C LEU A 52 10.16 6.59 -19.02
N LEU A 53 10.42 5.94 -20.15
CA LEU A 53 9.88 6.34 -21.47
C LEU A 53 8.36 6.26 -21.50
N CYS A 54 7.80 5.22 -20.92
CA CYS A 54 6.36 4.98 -20.91
C CYS A 54 5.54 6.12 -20.25
N TYR A 55 6.16 6.94 -19.40
CA TYR A 55 5.51 8.11 -18.79
C TYR A 55 5.64 9.39 -19.60
N LEU A 56 6.61 9.47 -20.50
CA LEU A 56 6.95 10.70 -21.22
C LEU A 56 6.36 10.78 -22.62
N ILE A 57 5.98 9.64 -23.19
CA ILE A 57 5.42 9.57 -24.54
C ILE A 57 3.93 9.87 -24.47
N ASP A 58 3.48 10.80 -25.31
CA ASP A 58 2.05 11.04 -25.53
C ASP A 58 1.41 9.79 -26.14
N THR A 59 0.76 9.01 -25.30
CA THR A 59 0.14 7.73 -25.66
C THR A 59 -1.07 7.89 -26.59
N SER A 60 -1.59 9.12 -26.76
CA SER A 60 -2.73 9.37 -27.66
C SER A 60 -2.42 9.11 -29.13
N LYS A 61 -1.12 9.10 -29.50
CA LYS A 61 -0.66 8.93 -30.89
C LYS A 61 -0.24 7.50 -31.21
N PHE A 62 -0.04 6.66 -30.19
CA PHE A 62 0.51 5.31 -30.34
C PHE A 62 -0.32 4.30 -29.56
N GLU A 63 -1.14 3.53 -30.27
CA GLU A 63 -2.08 2.57 -29.64
C GLU A 63 -1.37 1.54 -28.75
N TYR A 64 -0.25 0.97 -29.21
CA TYR A 64 0.54 0.01 -28.43
C TYR A 64 1.15 0.62 -27.16
N MET A 65 1.58 1.90 -27.19
CA MET A 65 2.06 2.60 -26.00
C MET A 65 0.94 2.84 -24.99
N ASN A 66 -0.28 3.03 -25.46
CA ASN A 66 -1.44 3.12 -24.61
C ASN A 66 -1.73 1.80 -23.90
N GLU A 67 -1.61 0.66 -24.59
CA GLU A 67 -1.73 -0.67 -23.97
C GLU A 67 -0.62 -0.92 -22.94
N MET A 68 0.63 -0.59 -23.26
CA MET A 68 1.74 -0.66 -22.31
C MET A 68 1.46 0.18 -21.04
N LYS A 69 1.00 1.42 -21.22
CA LYS A 69 0.64 2.30 -20.09
C LYS A 69 -0.45 1.70 -19.23
N LYS A 70 -1.49 1.11 -19.83
CA LYS A 70 -2.55 0.41 -19.09
C LYS A 70 -1.99 -0.76 -18.27
N ILE A 71 -1.08 -1.55 -18.84
CA ILE A 71 -0.43 -2.67 -18.13
C ILE A 71 0.36 -2.15 -16.94
N LEU A 72 1.18 -1.09 -17.13
CA LEU A 72 1.98 -0.49 -16.07
C LEU A 72 1.13 0.10 -14.96
N VAL A 73 0.06 0.81 -15.31
CA VAL A 73 -0.89 1.36 -14.32
C VAL A 73 -1.50 0.24 -13.50
N ARG A 74 -2.02 -0.81 -14.16
CA ARG A 74 -2.57 -1.99 -13.47
C ARG A 74 -1.55 -2.70 -12.57
N PHE A 75 -0.30 -2.76 -13.01
CA PHE A 75 0.78 -3.34 -12.22
C PHE A 75 1.10 -2.44 -11.02
N ALA A 76 1.23 -1.13 -11.24
CA ALA A 76 1.50 -0.16 -10.18
C ALA A 76 0.37 -0.11 -9.13
N GLU A 77 -0.90 -0.26 -9.57
CA GLU A 77 -2.05 -0.34 -8.67
C GLU A 77 -2.04 -1.60 -7.78
N LYS A 78 -1.31 -2.64 -8.18
CA LYS A 78 -1.17 -3.89 -7.41
C LYS A 78 0.05 -3.93 -6.49
N ILE A 79 0.90 -2.91 -6.54
CA ILE A 79 2.13 -2.87 -5.73
C ILE A 79 1.98 -1.85 -4.62
N ASP A 80 2.21 -2.28 -3.40
CA ASP A 80 2.40 -1.41 -2.25
C ASP A 80 3.87 -1.44 -1.83
N ILE A 81 4.48 -0.27 -1.72
CA ILE A 81 5.88 -0.13 -1.28
C ILE A 81 5.89 0.63 0.04
N ILE A 82 6.36 -0.01 1.09
CA ILE A 82 6.42 0.57 2.43
C ILE A 82 7.80 0.39 3.05
N ASN A 83 8.19 1.36 3.88
CA ASN A 83 9.37 1.26 4.74
C ASN A 83 8.92 1.19 6.20
N MET A 84 9.34 0.15 6.93
CA MET A 84 8.92 -0.09 8.31
C MET A 84 9.38 0.98 9.30
N ASN A 85 10.43 1.74 9.00
CA ASN A 85 10.84 2.84 9.86
C ASN A 85 9.91 4.05 9.81
N ASN A 86 9.20 4.22 8.69
CA ASN A 86 8.30 5.35 8.45
C ASN A 86 6.97 4.91 7.82
N ILE A 87 6.40 3.81 8.30
CA ILE A 87 5.13 3.30 7.80
C ILE A 87 3.97 4.23 8.21
N PRO A 88 3.18 4.76 7.26
CA PRO A 88 2.09 5.65 7.57
C PRO A 88 0.87 4.89 8.12
N MET A 89 0.27 5.38 9.21
CA MET A 89 -0.96 4.84 9.77
C MET A 89 -2.20 5.19 8.93
N ARG A 90 -2.09 6.13 8.01
CA ARG A 90 -3.22 6.66 7.23
C ARG A 90 -4.01 5.55 6.53
N HIS A 91 -3.34 4.58 5.94
CA HIS A 91 -4.00 3.47 5.24
C HIS A 91 -4.88 2.65 6.18
N THR A 92 -4.38 2.34 7.38
CA THR A 92 -5.16 1.64 8.42
C THR A 92 -6.35 2.49 8.87
N ILE A 93 -6.16 3.80 9.06
CA ILE A 93 -7.26 4.71 9.43
C ILE A 93 -8.36 4.69 8.37
N GLU A 94 -8.01 4.81 7.09
CA GLU A 94 -8.97 4.81 5.99
C GLU A 94 -9.74 3.49 5.89
N LEU A 95 -9.04 2.36 6.02
CA LEU A 95 -9.67 1.03 6.02
C LEU A 95 -10.62 0.87 7.22
N MET A 96 -10.19 1.25 8.40
CA MET A 96 -10.99 1.17 9.62
C MET A 96 -12.20 2.12 9.61
N LYS A 97 -12.07 3.32 9.00
CA LYS A 97 -13.14 4.30 8.83
C LYS A 97 -14.24 3.81 7.90
N ASN A 98 -13.86 3.19 6.81
CA ASN A 98 -14.79 2.76 5.76
C ASN A 98 -15.59 1.50 6.15
N LYS A 99 -15.29 0.87 7.29
CA LYS A 99 -15.92 -0.37 7.76
C LYS A 99 -15.94 -1.44 6.67
N ASP A 100 -14.83 -1.56 5.95
CA ASP A 100 -14.64 -2.55 4.91
C ASP A 100 -14.73 -3.96 5.51
N GLN A 101 -15.04 -4.95 4.67
CA GLN A 101 -15.03 -6.37 5.04
C GLN A 101 -13.67 -6.81 5.59
N LEU A 102 -12.59 -6.12 5.24
CA LEU A 102 -11.24 -6.36 5.73
C LEU A 102 -11.00 -5.87 7.15
N GLN A 103 -11.85 -4.95 7.66
CA GLN A 103 -11.68 -4.37 9.00
C GLN A 103 -11.50 -5.43 10.08
N GLN A 104 -12.40 -6.43 10.11
CA GLN A 104 -12.34 -7.47 11.14
C GLN A 104 -11.05 -8.29 11.04
N LYS A 105 -10.59 -8.61 9.83
CA LYS A 105 -9.33 -9.33 9.61
C LYS A 105 -8.12 -8.53 10.08
N VAL A 106 -8.11 -7.22 9.86
CA VAL A 106 -7.08 -6.31 10.37
C VAL A 106 -7.08 -6.28 11.90
N VAL A 107 -8.25 -6.16 12.51
CA VAL A 107 -8.40 -6.20 13.98
C VAL A 107 -7.89 -7.53 14.54
N ASP A 108 -8.29 -8.65 13.94
CA ASP A 108 -7.86 -9.98 14.37
C ASP A 108 -6.35 -10.17 14.21
N PHE A 109 -5.76 -9.64 13.12
CA PHE A 109 -4.30 -9.65 12.92
C PHE A 109 -3.59 -8.89 14.04
N ILE A 110 -4.03 -7.66 14.34
CA ILE A 110 -3.42 -6.82 15.39
C ILE A 110 -3.51 -7.49 16.75
N LYS A 111 -4.69 -8.01 17.13
CA LYS A 111 -4.92 -8.71 18.40
C LYS A 111 -4.06 -9.97 18.54
N ASN A 112 -3.90 -10.72 17.46
CA ASN A 112 -3.06 -11.92 17.50
C ASN A 112 -1.56 -11.57 17.56
N ALA A 113 -1.17 -10.42 17.07
CA ALA A 113 0.21 -9.93 17.11
C ALA A 113 0.56 -9.27 18.45
N ASP A 114 -0.41 -8.63 19.11
CA ASP A 114 -0.26 -8.04 20.46
C ASP A 114 -1.14 -8.79 21.45
N LEU A 115 -0.51 -9.70 22.20
CA LEU A 115 -1.19 -10.61 23.12
C LEU A 115 -1.94 -9.94 24.29
N TYR A 116 -1.71 -8.65 24.52
CA TYR A 116 -2.33 -7.90 25.61
C TYR A 116 -3.47 -7.00 25.16
N MET A 117 -3.67 -6.87 23.84
CA MET A 117 -4.73 -6.05 23.27
C MET A 117 -6.05 -6.82 23.19
N ASP A 118 -7.09 -6.31 23.83
CA ASP A 118 -8.43 -6.89 23.80
C ASP A 118 -9.19 -6.48 22.52
N ASN A 119 -9.02 -5.22 22.09
CA ASN A 119 -9.69 -4.67 20.91
C ASN A 119 -8.90 -3.52 20.28
N PHE A 120 -9.14 -3.32 18.98
CA PHE A 120 -8.64 -2.19 18.18
C PHE A 120 -9.77 -1.68 17.31
N GLU A 121 -10.11 -0.40 17.41
CA GLU A 121 -11.27 0.16 16.72
C GLU A 121 -11.04 1.60 16.24
N TYR A 122 -11.83 1.99 15.24
CA TYR A 122 -11.95 3.37 14.81
C TYR A 122 -13.18 4.00 15.43
N VAL A 123 -12.99 5.12 16.14
CA VAL A 123 -14.06 5.88 16.79
C VAL A 123 -14.33 7.15 16.01
N ASP A 124 -15.57 7.29 15.54
CA ASP A 124 -16.03 8.50 14.87
C ASP A 124 -16.35 9.58 15.92
N ILE A 125 -15.37 10.43 16.18
CA ILE A 125 -15.45 11.45 17.24
C ILE A 125 -16.46 12.55 16.90
N ASP A 126 -16.77 12.75 15.64
CA ASP A 126 -17.76 13.73 15.19
C ASP A 126 -19.18 13.39 15.70
N LYS A 127 -19.40 12.13 16.11
CA LYS A 127 -20.65 11.62 16.70
C LYS A 127 -20.64 11.54 18.21
N ILE A 128 -19.51 11.78 18.85
CA ILE A 128 -19.42 11.84 20.31
C ILE A 128 -19.94 13.21 20.75
N GLN A 129 -21.24 13.31 20.97
CA GLN A 129 -21.78 14.40 21.78
C GLN A 129 -21.14 14.28 23.17
N LEU A 130 -20.31 15.25 23.52
CA LEU A 130 -19.85 15.39 24.91
C LEU A 130 -21.09 15.46 25.79
N LYS A 131 -21.47 14.36 26.44
CA LYS A 131 -22.51 14.36 27.50
C LYS A 131 -21.95 15.25 28.58
N LYS A 132 -22.40 16.50 28.60
CA LYS A 132 -22.17 17.39 29.73
C LYS A 132 -22.80 16.78 30.96
N GLY A 133 -22.07 16.84 32.08
CA GLY A 133 -22.60 16.56 33.37
C GLY A 133 -23.83 17.46 33.67
N GLU A 134 -24.75 16.91 34.43
CA GLU A 134 -25.99 17.57 34.85
C GLU A 134 -25.71 18.95 35.47
N GLY A 135 -26.00 20.00 34.72
CA GLY A 135 -25.93 21.39 35.13
C GLY A 135 -26.58 22.26 34.08
N ASP A 136 -27.68 22.90 34.43
CA ASP A 136 -28.51 23.76 33.61
C ASP A 136 -27.76 25.00 33.07
N GLU A 137 -27.14 24.92 31.90
CA GLU A 137 -26.88 26.08 31.06
C GLU A 137 -26.82 25.63 29.61
N LYS A 138 -27.52 26.40 28.71
CA LYS A 138 -27.54 26.15 27.27
C LYS A 138 -26.13 26.06 26.72
N PRO A 139 -25.78 25.03 25.97
CA PRO A 139 -24.45 24.94 25.38
C PRO A 139 -24.29 25.95 24.26
N ASP A 140 -23.35 26.86 24.39
CA ASP A 140 -22.71 27.45 23.24
C ASP A 140 -22.05 26.30 22.45
N GLU A 141 -22.55 26.04 21.24
CA GLU A 141 -21.94 25.15 20.26
C GLU A 141 -20.60 25.76 19.80
N LYS A 142 -19.61 25.76 20.66
CA LYS A 142 -18.23 25.90 20.19
C LYS A 142 -17.80 24.54 19.66
N VAL A 143 -18.05 24.29 18.39
CA VAL A 143 -17.35 23.26 17.63
C VAL A 143 -15.88 23.68 17.71
N LEU A 144 -15.09 22.96 18.51
CA LEU A 144 -13.65 23.09 18.50
C LEU A 144 -13.20 22.60 17.14
N ASP A 145 -12.74 23.53 16.29
CA ASP A 145 -12.15 23.23 15.00
C ASP A 145 -10.76 22.59 15.23
N ILE A 146 -10.80 21.29 15.55
CA ILE A 146 -9.59 20.52 15.80
C ILE A 146 -9.03 20.08 14.44
N PRO A 147 -7.79 20.45 14.10
CA PRO A 147 -7.17 20.05 12.83
C PRO A 147 -7.25 18.53 12.61
N GLU A 148 -7.56 18.10 11.40
CA GLU A 148 -7.82 16.70 11.04
C GLU A 148 -6.64 15.77 11.40
N ASN A 149 -5.41 16.26 11.27
CA ASN A 149 -4.20 15.53 11.67
C ASN A 149 -4.12 15.23 13.18
N ILE A 150 -4.74 16.05 14.03
CA ILE A 150 -4.84 15.81 15.48
C ILE A 150 -6.00 14.85 15.76
N MET A 151 -7.11 15.02 15.04
CA MET A 151 -8.26 14.12 15.14
C MET A 151 -7.89 12.68 14.78
N ASP A 152 -7.11 12.47 13.73
CA ASP A 152 -6.66 11.14 13.33
C ASP A 152 -5.83 10.43 14.42
N GLN A 153 -5.11 11.18 15.27
CA GLN A 153 -4.32 10.61 16.37
C GLN A 153 -5.18 10.02 17.48
N ILE A 154 -6.42 10.46 17.63
CA ILE A 154 -7.32 10.01 18.71
C ILE A 154 -8.43 9.08 18.22
N ARG A 155 -8.62 8.94 16.90
CA ARG A 155 -9.69 8.11 16.31
C ARG A 155 -9.40 6.61 16.36
N LEU A 156 -8.14 6.20 16.36
CA LEU A 156 -7.77 4.81 16.59
C LEU A 156 -7.62 4.54 18.06
N VAL A 157 -8.39 3.60 18.56
CA VAL A 157 -8.49 3.27 19.99
C VAL A 157 -8.09 1.83 20.21
N SER A 158 -7.12 1.62 21.10
CA SER A 158 -6.72 0.32 21.60
C SER A 158 -7.37 0.06 22.97
N THR A 159 -7.79 -1.17 23.20
CA THR A 159 -8.37 -1.57 24.49
C THR A 159 -7.48 -2.59 25.18
N TYR A 160 -7.13 -2.32 26.42
CA TYR A 160 -6.31 -3.19 27.28
C TYR A 160 -7.02 -3.42 28.60
N LYS A 161 -7.43 -4.64 28.92
CA LYS A 161 -8.16 -4.99 30.16
C LYS A 161 -9.36 -4.07 30.43
N GLY A 162 -10.09 -3.76 29.35
CA GLY A 162 -11.25 -2.89 29.41
C GLY A 162 -10.95 -1.39 29.48
N VAL A 163 -9.67 -0.98 29.43
CA VAL A 163 -9.28 0.44 29.36
C VAL A 163 -9.06 0.84 27.90
N HIS A 164 -9.78 1.87 27.46
CA HIS A 164 -9.68 2.41 26.12
C HIS A 164 -8.66 3.55 26.08
N VAL A 165 -7.70 3.48 25.16
CA VAL A 165 -6.65 4.48 24.99
C VAL A 165 -6.47 4.84 23.53
N PRO A 166 -6.25 6.14 23.18
CA PRO A 166 -5.85 6.51 21.81
C PRO A 166 -4.54 5.83 21.42
N SER A 167 -4.61 4.94 20.43
CA SER A 167 -3.49 4.10 19.99
C SER A 167 -2.25 4.91 19.61
N MET A 168 -2.44 5.98 18.82
CA MET A 168 -1.33 6.81 18.34
C MET A 168 -0.57 7.54 19.47
N MET A 169 -1.19 7.72 20.63
CA MET A 169 -0.58 8.42 21.76
C MET A 169 0.03 7.46 22.78
N PHE A 170 -0.63 6.34 23.07
CA PHE A 170 -0.31 5.49 24.22
C PHE A 170 0.30 4.14 23.86
N ASP A 171 0.08 3.62 22.63
CA ASP A 171 0.66 2.35 22.26
C ASP A 171 2.18 2.44 22.05
N SER A 172 2.85 1.31 22.22
CA SER A 172 4.27 1.19 21.96
C SER A 172 4.58 1.43 20.47
N THR A 173 5.81 1.79 20.17
CA THR A 173 6.26 1.92 18.77
C THR A 173 6.06 0.62 17.99
N GLY A 174 6.31 -0.54 18.63
CA GLY A 174 6.08 -1.85 18.02
C GLY A 174 4.60 -2.07 17.70
N THR A 175 3.70 -1.82 18.65
CA THR A 175 2.25 -1.95 18.47
C THR A 175 1.74 -1.03 17.35
N LYS A 176 2.21 0.21 17.29
CA LYS A 176 1.86 1.15 16.21
C LYS A 176 2.31 0.64 14.84
N LYS A 177 3.52 0.09 14.74
CA LYS A 177 4.02 -0.50 13.50
C LYS A 177 3.21 -1.74 13.09
N ILE A 178 2.84 -2.57 14.05
CA ILE A 178 1.95 -3.72 13.82
C ILE A 178 0.61 -3.25 13.27
N ALA A 179 -0.01 -2.25 13.89
CA ALA A 179 -1.28 -1.69 13.44
C ALA A 179 -1.17 -1.08 12.04
N ALA A 180 -0.06 -0.40 11.74
CA ALA A 180 0.16 0.20 10.43
C ALA A 180 0.38 -0.84 9.32
N ILE A 181 1.17 -1.91 9.57
CA ILE A 181 1.43 -2.94 8.55
C ILE A 181 0.23 -3.88 8.34
N ALA A 182 -0.63 -4.04 9.36
CA ALA A 182 -1.75 -4.98 9.33
C ALA A 182 -2.66 -4.76 8.12
N SER A 183 -3.01 -3.52 7.81
CA SER A 183 -3.87 -3.19 6.67
C SER A 183 -3.24 -3.58 5.34
N TYR A 184 -1.95 -3.30 5.14
CA TYR A 184 -1.22 -3.67 3.92
C TYR A 184 -1.12 -5.19 3.75
N VAL A 185 -0.78 -5.92 4.82
CA VAL A 185 -0.67 -7.39 4.78
C VAL A 185 -2.01 -8.03 4.45
N ILE A 186 -3.07 -7.64 5.16
CA ILE A 186 -4.41 -8.21 4.97
C ILE A 186 -4.94 -7.86 3.58
N GLU A 187 -4.81 -6.62 3.13
CA GLU A 187 -5.27 -6.22 1.80
C GLU A 187 -4.47 -6.93 0.70
N ALA A 188 -3.15 -7.05 0.84
CA ALA A 188 -2.33 -7.78 -0.11
C ALA A 188 -2.78 -9.24 -0.25
N LEU A 189 -3.00 -9.94 0.86
CA LEU A 189 -3.45 -11.34 0.87
C LEU A 189 -4.84 -11.52 0.27
N GLU A 190 -5.78 -10.61 0.56
CA GLU A 190 -7.16 -10.71 0.09
C GLU A 190 -7.35 -10.30 -1.37
N GLN A 191 -6.55 -9.35 -1.85
CA GLN A 191 -6.68 -8.78 -3.20
C GLN A 191 -5.61 -9.30 -4.19
N GLY A 192 -4.71 -10.18 -3.74
CA GLY A 192 -3.63 -10.70 -4.58
C GLY A 192 -2.65 -9.61 -5.01
N ARG A 193 -2.23 -8.73 -4.08
CA ARG A 193 -1.31 -7.63 -4.35
C ARG A 193 0.14 -8.03 -4.08
N ILE A 194 1.06 -7.21 -4.54
CA ILE A 194 2.49 -7.32 -4.29
C ILE A 194 2.86 -6.32 -3.21
N LEU A 195 3.32 -6.80 -2.07
CA LEU A 195 3.76 -5.98 -0.95
C LEU A 195 5.29 -5.97 -0.89
N VAL A 196 5.89 -4.81 -1.15
CA VAL A 196 7.33 -4.59 -1.01
C VAL A 196 7.58 -3.89 0.32
N VAL A 197 8.35 -4.52 1.20
CA VAL A 197 8.59 -4.00 2.55
C VAL A 197 10.08 -3.84 2.78
N ASP A 198 10.51 -2.60 2.90
CA ASP A 198 11.87 -2.30 3.32
C ASP A 198 11.98 -2.35 4.84
N GLU A 199 13.02 -3.01 5.34
CA GLU A 199 13.32 -3.18 6.77
C GLU A 199 12.18 -3.84 7.57
N LEU A 200 11.61 -4.93 7.05
CA LEU A 200 10.50 -5.66 7.68
C LEU A 200 10.76 -6.07 9.13
N ASP A 201 12.01 -6.35 9.49
CA ASP A 201 12.43 -6.73 10.84
C ASP A 201 12.66 -5.55 11.80
N SER A 202 12.54 -4.31 11.27
CA SER A 202 12.78 -3.11 12.07
C SER A 202 11.67 -2.87 13.09
N SER A 203 12.01 -2.98 14.37
CA SER A 203 11.16 -2.64 15.52
C SER A 203 9.91 -3.51 15.72
N ILE A 204 9.79 -4.64 15.02
CA ILE A 204 8.80 -5.69 15.33
C ILE A 204 9.51 -6.96 15.77
N HIS A 205 8.81 -7.75 16.59
CA HIS A 205 9.41 -8.97 17.12
C HIS A 205 9.61 -10.01 16.00
N PHE A 206 10.78 -10.66 15.95
CA PHE A 206 11.13 -11.61 14.88
C PHE A 206 10.11 -12.74 14.66
N LYS A 207 9.36 -13.16 15.69
CA LYS A 207 8.28 -14.14 15.54
C LYS A 207 7.14 -13.61 14.67
N LEU A 208 6.84 -12.32 14.79
CA LEU A 208 5.82 -11.69 13.96
C LEU A 208 6.30 -11.53 12.52
N THR A 209 7.55 -11.11 12.31
CA THR A 209 8.18 -11.09 10.97
C THR A 209 8.05 -12.45 10.29
N ARG A 210 8.41 -13.54 11.01
CA ARG A 210 8.24 -14.91 10.49
C ARG A 210 6.79 -15.29 10.21
N ALA A 211 5.86 -14.87 11.07
CA ALA A 211 4.44 -15.14 10.88
C ALA A 211 3.90 -14.44 9.62
N ILE A 212 4.28 -13.17 9.41
CA ILE A 212 3.89 -12.42 8.21
C ILE A 212 4.43 -13.14 6.95
N VAL A 213 5.72 -13.46 6.91
CA VAL A 213 6.31 -14.18 5.77
C VAL A 213 5.62 -15.54 5.54
N ALA A 214 5.28 -16.26 6.61
CA ALA A 214 4.58 -17.53 6.51
C ALA A 214 3.16 -17.40 5.94
N MET A 215 2.47 -16.26 6.19
CA MET A 215 1.15 -16.02 5.59
C MET A 215 1.24 -15.91 4.06
N PHE A 216 2.27 -15.25 3.52
CA PHE A 216 2.48 -15.14 2.08
C PHE A 216 2.94 -16.46 1.45
N ASN A 217 3.63 -17.30 2.18
CA ASN A 217 4.10 -18.63 1.73
C ASN A 217 3.10 -19.75 2.02
N ASN A 218 1.89 -19.45 2.47
CA ASN A 218 0.85 -20.43 2.76
C ASN A 218 0.19 -20.93 1.46
N GLU A 219 -0.17 -22.20 1.39
CA GLU A 219 -0.87 -22.81 0.25
C GLU A 219 -2.24 -22.16 -0.03
N LEU A 220 -2.85 -21.53 0.97
CA LEU A 220 -4.10 -20.79 0.82
C LEU A 220 -3.91 -19.42 0.13
N ASN A 221 -2.68 -18.94 0.05
CA ASN A 221 -2.36 -17.71 -0.67
C ASN A 221 -2.24 -18.01 -2.17
N THR A 222 -3.19 -17.56 -2.96
CA THR A 222 -3.26 -17.86 -4.39
C THR A 222 -2.76 -16.73 -5.30
N GLY A 223 -2.39 -15.58 -4.77
CA GLY A 223 -2.04 -14.44 -5.64
C GLY A 223 -1.17 -13.36 -5.04
N ALA A 224 -1.11 -13.24 -3.71
CA ALA A 224 -0.30 -12.21 -3.08
C ALA A 224 1.19 -12.58 -3.10
N GLN A 225 2.04 -11.56 -3.23
CA GLN A 225 3.49 -11.73 -3.18
C GLN A 225 4.08 -10.74 -2.18
N MET A 226 5.18 -11.13 -1.55
CA MET A 226 5.93 -10.27 -0.64
C MET A 226 7.39 -10.24 -1.02
N ILE A 227 7.96 -9.05 -1.08
CA ILE A 227 9.39 -8.79 -1.31
C ILE A 227 9.89 -7.99 -0.10
N PHE A 228 10.98 -8.45 0.55
CA PHE A 228 11.54 -7.80 1.73
C PHE A 228 13.05 -8.04 1.88
#